data_ecd8631769a37cfcbb38a09dfd761d8d
#
_entry.id   ecd8631769a37cfcbb38a09dfd761d8d
#
_cell.length_a   1.000
_cell.length_b   1.000
_cell.length_c   1.000
_cell.angle_alpha   90.00
_cell.angle_beta   90.00
_cell.angle_gamma   90.00
#
_symmetry.space_group_name_H-M   'P 1'
#
loop_
_entity.id
_entity.type
_entity.pdbx_description
1 polymer ?
#
loop_
_entity_poly.entity_id
_entity_poly.type
_entity_poly.pdbx_seq_one_letter_code
_entity_poly.pdbx_strand_id
1 'polypeptide(L)'
;FISIGFLFGALSSGIFQYFEFHPPYVITSLSLLALIGIGLIFYFGLPTDYENFEKAERFRFPEKKIMLFGLYGFIFMATVGIIGDWSALWFSRDLQTSALVASLAVTAWGTGESVGRLMGGKLITLTSQRFAGAYLGITGCVVFFVCILIYNPYVILFGILFFAFCSANFYPIVIRYALSQTSESINTTASNLVTMCMAGFLIGPAIVGYSASTLGLTFNVQILCFIWLCNSLALLWTTRKIV
;
A
#
# COMPACT_ATOMS: atom_id res chain seq x y z
N PHE A 1 7.43 -9.36 6.35
CA PHE A 1 7.59 -10.32 5.25
C PHE A 1 6.91 -9.87 3.96
N ILE A 2 5.63 -9.42 3.97
CA ILE A 2 4.89 -8.98 2.77
C ILE A 2 5.66 -7.89 1.99
N SER A 3 6.16 -6.86 2.66
CA SER A 3 6.90 -5.75 2.02
C SER A 3 8.21 -6.21 1.37
N ILE A 4 8.90 -7.17 1.99
CA ILE A 4 10.10 -7.78 1.42
C ILE A 4 9.76 -8.58 0.18
N GLY A 5 8.68 -9.37 0.21
CA GLY A 5 8.18 -10.10 -0.95
C GLY A 5 7.80 -9.19 -2.11
N PHE A 6 7.13 -8.06 -1.80
CA PHE A 6 6.79 -7.04 -2.80
C PHE A 6 8.04 -6.40 -3.42
N LEU A 7 9.04 -6.07 -2.60
CA LEU A 7 10.31 -5.54 -3.08
C LEU A 7 11.03 -6.52 -4.02
N PHE A 8 11.14 -7.80 -3.62
CA PHE A 8 11.75 -8.83 -4.47
C PHE A 8 11.00 -9.04 -5.76
N GLY A 9 9.67 -9.05 -5.73
CA GLY A 9 8.82 -9.15 -6.93
C GLY A 9 9.04 -7.96 -7.88
N ALA A 10 9.08 -6.75 -7.36
CA ALA A 10 9.31 -5.54 -8.15
C ALA A 10 10.73 -5.49 -8.76
N LEU A 11 11.76 -5.83 -7.97
CA LEU A 11 13.15 -5.91 -8.45
C LEU A 11 13.32 -6.99 -9.51
N SER A 12 12.76 -8.18 -9.31
CA SER A 12 12.84 -9.27 -10.30
C SER A 12 12.16 -8.89 -11.60
N SER A 13 11.02 -8.21 -11.56
CA SER A 13 10.34 -7.71 -12.76
C SER A 13 11.23 -6.74 -13.55
N GLY A 14 11.91 -5.80 -12.88
CA GLY A 14 12.87 -4.87 -13.51
C GLY A 14 14.06 -5.58 -14.15
N ILE A 15 14.62 -6.59 -13.46
CA ILE A 15 15.73 -7.39 -13.96
C ILE A 15 15.32 -8.20 -15.20
N PHE A 16 14.18 -8.89 -15.14
CA PHE A 16 13.69 -9.66 -16.29
C PHE A 16 13.42 -8.78 -17.51
N GLN A 17 12.94 -7.56 -17.29
CA GLN A 17 12.69 -6.61 -18.37
C GLN A 17 13.99 -6.04 -18.96
N TYR A 18 15.02 -5.80 -18.13
CA TYR A 18 16.33 -5.38 -18.60
C TYR A 18 16.99 -6.40 -19.52
N PHE A 19 16.84 -7.69 -19.21
CA PHE A 19 17.37 -8.79 -20.01
C PHE A 19 16.43 -9.25 -21.13
N GLU A 20 15.33 -8.55 -21.38
CA GLU A 20 14.34 -8.85 -22.42
C GLU A 20 13.77 -10.29 -22.34
N PHE A 21 13.67 -10.85 -21.14
CA PHE A 21 13.08 -12.19 -20.97
C PHE A 21 11.62 -12.22 -21.42
N HIS A 22 11.27 -13.22 -22.18
CA HIS A 22 9.90 -13.44 -22.63
C HIS A 22 8.96 -13.64 -21.44
N PRO A 23 7.79 -12.94 -21.37
CA PRO A 23 6.85 -13.03 -20.24
C PRO A 23 6.51 -14.44 -19.75
N PRO A 24 6.30 -15.46 -20.61
CA PRO A 24 6.07 -16.82 -20.17
C PRO A 24 7.17 -17.41 -19.28
N TYR A 25 8.44 -17.14 -19.56
CA TYR A 25 9.54 -17.64 -18.73
C TYR A 25 9.59 -16.99 -17.36
N VAL A 26 9.25 -15.69 -17.29
CA VAL A 26 9.14 -14.95 -16.03
C VAL A 26 8.04 -15.55 -15.16
N ILE A 27 6.85 -15.73 -15.73
CA ILE A 27 5.70 -16.31 -15.02
C ILE A 27 6.03 -17.72 -14.54
N THR A 28 6.64 -18.56 -15.39
CA THR A 28 7.00 -19.93 -15.04
C THR A 28 8.03 -19.97 -13.91
N SER A 29 9.07 -19.13 -13.94
CA SER A 29 10.10 -19.08 -12.89
C SER A 29 9.53 -18.63 -11.53
N LEU A 30 8.65 -17.62 -11.52
CA LEU A 30 7.98 -17.16 -10.31
C LEU A 30 7.01 -18.22 -9.75
N SER A 31 6.32 -18.94 -10.63
CA SER A 31 5.44 -20.04 -10.23
C SER A 31 6.21 -21.20 -9.59
N LEU A 32 7.38 -21.55 -10.14
CA LEU A 32 8.26 -22.57 -9.55
C LEU A 32 8.78 -22.14 -8.18
N LEU A 33 9.18 -20.88 -8.02
CA LEU A 33 9.58 -20.34 -6.71
C LEU A 33 8.44 -20.40 -5.69
N ALA A 34 7.21 -20.08 -6.09
CA ALA A 34 6.04 -20.19 -5.24
C ALA A 34 5.78 -21.65 -4.81
N LEU A 35 5.89 -22.61 -5.74
CA LEU A 35 5.74 -24.04 -5.44
C LEU A 35 6.83 -24.55 -4.48
N ILE A 36 8.08 -24.09 -4.65
CA ILE A 36 9.16 -24.40 -3.69
C ILE A 36 8.83 -23.84 -2.31
N GLY A 37 8.36 -22.58 -2.24
CA GLY A 37 7.91 -21.97 -0.98
C GLY A 37 6.81 -22.75 -0.28
N ILE A 38 5.81 -23.21 -1.03
CA ILE A 38 4.74 -24.05 -0.52
C ILE A 38 5.31 -25.38 -0.03
N GLY A 39 6.20 -26.02 -0.80
CA GLY A 39 6.87 -27.28 -0.40
C GLY A 39 7.66 -27.15 0.89
N LEU A 40 8.38 -26.02 1.08
CA LEU A 40 9.11 -25.74 2.31
C LEU A 40 8.16 -25.57 3.51
N ILE A 41 7.04 -24.88 3.34
CA ILE A 41 6.02 -24.74 4.39
C ILE A 41 5.48 -26.11 4.81
N PHE A 42 5.19 -27.00 3.85
CA PHE A 42 4.76 -28.37 4.17
C PHE A 42 5.86 -29.20 4.84
N TYR A 43 7.12 -29.03 4.43
CA TYR A 43 8.25 -29.77 5.00
C TYR A 43 8.58 -29.34 6.43
N PHE A 44 8.64 -28.04 6.71
CA PHE A 44 8.94 -27.53 8.06
C PHE A 44 7.73 -27.55 9.00
N GLY A 45 6.54 -27.81 8.49
CA GLY A 45 5.29 -27.78 9.23
C GLY A 45 4.81 -26.36 9.57
N LEU A 46 3.50 -26.22 9.69
CA LEU A 46 2.91 -25.04 10.33
C LEU A 46 2.91 -25.27 11.84
N PRO A 47 3.17 -24.26 12.67
CA PRO A 47 2.97 -24.39 14.11
C PRO A 47 1.54 -24.86 14.38
N THR A 48 1.39 -26.00 15.06
CA THR A 48 0.09 -26.66 15.30
C THR A 48 -0.60 -26.19 16.56
N ASP A 49 -0.18 -25.07 17.16
CA ASP A 49 -0.84 -24.47 18.32
C ASP A 49 -2.20 -23.85 17.97
N TYR A 50 -3.11 -24.72 17.48
CA TYR A 50 -4.49 -24.35 17.14
C TYR A 50 -5.45 -24.44 18.33
N GLU A 51 -4.96 -24.48 19.57
CA GLU A 51 -5.80 -24.82 20.73
C GLU A 51 -6.85 -23.79 21.12
N ASN A 52 -6.87 -22.58 20.55
CA ASN A 52 -7.84 -21.56 20.92
C ASN A 52 -8.37 -20.73 19.74
N PHE A 53 -8.96 -21.39 18.74
CA PHE A 53 -9.88 -20.67 17.89
C PHE A 53 -11.16 -20.40 18.67
N GLU A 54 -11.30 -19.21 19.23
CA GLU A 54 -12.61 -18.72 19.65
C GLU A 54 -13.58 -18.93 18.48
N LYS A 55 -14.76 -19.49 18.80
CA LYS A 55 -15.81 -19.73 17.80
C LYS A 55 -15.98 -18.45 16.99
N ALA A 56 -15.93 -18.57 15.66
CA ALA A 56 -16.14 -17.45 14.76
C ALA A 56 -17.40 -16.69 15.19
N GLU A 57 -17.22 -15.47 15.66
CA GLU A 57 -18.36 -14.62 16.02
C GLU A 57 -19.17 -14.33 14.75
N ARG A 58 -20.51 -14.28 14.91
CA ARG A 58 -21.38 -13.89 13.79
C ARG A 58 -20.97 -12.50 13.31
N PHE A 59 -20.96 -12.32 12.00
CA PHE A 59 -20.70 -11.01 11.39
C PHE A 59 -21.59 -9.94 12.06
N ARG A 60 -20.94 -8.91 12.59
CA ARG A 60 -21.59 -7.71 13.14
C ARG A 60 -21.09 -6.49 12.36
N PHE A 61 -21.98 -5.57 12.08
CA PHE A 61 -21.56 -4.29 11.51
C PHE A 61 -20.66 -3.56 12.51
N PRO A 62 -19.50 -3.07 12.06
CA PRO A 62 -18.56 -2.39 12.93
C PRO A 62 -19.14 -1.09 13.49
N GLU A 63 -18.71 -0.71 14.69
CA GLU A 63 -19.06 0.57 15.29
C GLU A 63 -18.68 1.74 14.37
N LYS A 64 -19.39 2.87 14.45
CA LYS A 64 -19.13 4.07 13.64
C LYS A 64 -17.67 4.55 13.69
N LYS A 65 -17.04 4.47 14.87
CA LYS A 65 -15.62 4.82 15.03
C LYS A 65 -14.71 3.88 14.24
N ILE A 66 -15.01 2.57 14.29
CA ILE A 66 -14.23 1.56 13.56
C ILE A 66 -14.44 1.71 12.06
N MET A 67 -15.67 2.02 11.61
CA MET A 67 -15.93 2.33 10.20
C MET A 67 -15.11 3.53 9.70
N LEU A 68 -14.91 4.56 10.52
CA LEU A 68 -14.08 5.71 10.17
C LEU A 68 -12.62 5.30 9.97
N PHE A 69 -12.05 4.50 10.88
CA PHE A 69 -10.70 3.97 10.72
C PHE A 69 -10.61 3.00 9.53
N GLY A 70 -11.66 2.21 9.30
CA GLY A 70 -11.78 1.36 8.11
C GLY A 70 -11.74 2.17 6.81
N LEU A 71 -12.40 3.34 6.77
CA LEU A 71 -12.32 4.25 5.63
C LEU A 71 -10.91 4.80 5.40
N TYR A 72 -10.18 5.14 6.47
CA TYR A 72 -8.78 5.56 6.34
C TYR A 72 -7.92 4.45 5.74
N GLY A 73 -8.10 3.22 6.20
CA GLY A 73 -7.41 2.05 5.67
C GLY A 73 -7.85 1.68 4.25
N PHE A 74 -9.12 1.86 3.90
CA PHE A 74 -9.67 1.70 2.55
C PHE A 74 -8.94 2.62 1.55
N ILE A 75 -8.83 3.91 1.87
CA ILE A 75 -8.16 4.89 1.01
C ILE A 75 -6.67 4.57 0.89
N PHE A 76 -6.01 4.14 1.98
CA PHE A 76 -4.63 3.68 1.95
C PHE A 76 -4.46 2.50 0.98
N MET A 77 -5.27 1.46 1.14
CA MET A 77 -5.17 0.26 0.30
C MET A 77 -5.57 0.51 -1.16
N ALA A 78 -6.53 1.41 -1.40
CA ALA A 78 -6.83 1.87 -2.75
C ALA A 78 -5.60 2.56 -3.38
N THR A 79 -4.87 3.38 -2.62
CA THR A 79 -3.64 4.03 -3.09
C THR A 79 -2.56 3.02 -3.43
N VAL A 80 -2.35 2.00 -2.57
CA VAL A 80 -1.39 0.91 -2.81
C VAL A 80 -1.74 0.18 -4.11
N GLY A 81 -3.00 -0.21 -4.29
CA GLY A 81 -3.47 -0.89 -5.50
C GLY A 81 -3.33 -0.02 -6.75
N ILE A 82 -3.73 1.25 -6.69
CA ILE A 82 -3.64 2.17 -7.83
C ILE A 82 -2.18 2.36 -8.27
N ILE A 83 -1.28 2.67 -7.35
CA ILE A 83 0.13 2.87 -7.71
C ILE A 83 0.77 1.55 -8.16
N GLY A 84 0.48 0.43 -7.47
CA GLY A 84 1.01 -0.89 -7.82
C GLY A 84 0.62 -1.33 -9.23
N ASP A 85 -0.66 -1.19 -9.59
CA ASP A 85 -1.20 -1.72 -10.85
C ASP A 85 -1.03 -0.75 -12.03
N TRP A 86 -1.11 0.56 -11.78
CA TRP A 86 -1.19 1.55 -12.85
C TRP A 86 0.08 2.37 -13.08
N SER A 87 1.05 2.38 -12.15
CA SER A 87 2.23 3.25 -12.30
C SER A 87 3.08 2.91 -13.51
N ALA A 88 3.30 1.63 -13.81
CA ALA A 88 4.07 1.24 -14.99
C ALA A 88 3.36 1.66 -16.30
N LEU A 89 2.04 1.48 -16.37
CA LEU A 89 1.25 1.92 -17.51
C LEU A 89 1.21 3.45 -17.63
N TRP A 90 1.11 4.16 -16.51
CA TRP A 90 1.19 5.62 -16.46
C TRP A 90 2.50 6.14 -17.04
N PHE A 91 3.63 5.55 -16.64
CA PHE A 91 4.94 5.93 -17.14
C PHE A 91 5.09 5.64 -18.64
N SER A 92 4.65 4.48 -19.11
CA SER A 92 4.77 4.14 -20.53
C SER A 92 3.83 4.94 -21.42
N ARG A 93 2.61 5.19 -20.98
CA ARG A 93 1.55 5.79 -21.79
C ARG A 93 1.51 7.32 -21.75
N ASP A 94 1.45 7.89 -20.53
CA ASP A 94 1.29 9.33 -20.35
C ASP A 94 2.65 10.05 -20.34
N LEU A 95 3.68 9.44 -19.73
CA LEU A 95 5.03 10.02 -19.64
C LEU A 95 5.96 9.57 -20.79
N GLN A 96 5.48 8.71 -21.69
CA GLN A 96 6.19 8.25 -22.89
C GLN A 96 7.60 7.69 -22.61
N THR A 97 7.75 6.95 -21.50
CA THR A 97 9.04 6.38 -21.09
C THR A 97 9.30 5.01 -21.67
N SER A 98 10.56 4.57 -21.66
CA SER A 98 10.92 3.19 -22.00
C SER A 98 10.31 2.19 -20.99
N ALA A 99 10.14 0.95 -21.40
CA ALA A 99 9.63 -0.12 -20.55
C ALA A 99 10.46 -0.30 -19.26
N LEU A 100 11.80 -0.13 -19.36
CA LEU A 100 12.69 -0.17 -18.19
C LEU A 100 12.35 0.94 -17.18
N VAL A 101 12.21 2.19 -17.63
CA VAL A 101 11.87 3.30 -16.73
C VAL A 101 10.46 3.13 -16.15
N ALA A 102 9.51 2.61 -16.93
CA ALA A 102 8.17 2.31 -16.47
C ALA A 102 8.16 1.24 -15.36
N SER A 103 8.98 0.19 -15.46
CA SER A 103 9.08 -0.83 -14.40
C SER A 103 9.70 -0.29 -13.10
N LEU A 104 10.58 0.72 -13.20
CA LEU A 104 11.15 1.36 -12.02
C LEU A 104 10.11 2.09 -11.17
N ALA A 105 8.94 2.45 -11.70
CA ALA A 105 7.89 3.08 -10.92
C ALA A 105 7.34 2.12 -9.83
N VAL A 106 7.07 0.87 -10.19
CA VAL A 106 6.64 -0.18 -9.24
C VAL A 106 7.77 -0.51 -8.26
N THR A 107 9.02 -0.57 -8.74
CA THR A 107 10.20 -0.82 -7.91
C THR A 107 10.41 0.31 -6.89
N ALA A 108 10.25 1.58 -7.31
CA ALA A 108 10.35 2.74 -6.42
C ALA A 108 9.30 2.71 -5.31
N TRP A 109 8.04 2.36 -5.65
CA TRP A 109 6.99 2.16 -4.65
C TRP A 109 7.37 1.05 -3.65
N GLY A 110 7.68 -0.15 -4.13
CA GLY A 110 8.02 -1.30 -3.29
C GLY A 110 9.23 -1.04 -2.39
N THR A 111 10.25 -0.36 -2.92
CA THR A 111 11.45 0.03 -2.16
C THR A 111 11.11 1.02 -1.06
N GLY A 112 10.40 2.10 -1.38
CA GLY A 112 9.99 3.12 -0.43
C GLY A 112 9.15 2.54 0.70
N GLU A 113 8.14 1.72 0.35
CA GLU A 113 7.26 1.07 1.32
C GLU A 113 8.03 0.10 2.24
N SER A 114 8.94 -0.71 1.68
CA SER A 114 9.74 -1.67 2.45
C SER A 114 10.67 -0.97 3.43
N VAL A 115 11.44 0.02 2.97
CA VAL A 115 12.34 0.80 3.83
C VAL A 115 11.56 1.56 4.89
N GLY A 116 10.44 2.20 4.52
CA GLY A 116 9.57 2.91 5.46
C GLY A 116 9.03 2.01 6.57
N ARG A 117 8.61 0.78 6.24
CA ARG A 117 8.14 -0.20 7.24
C ARG A 117 9.25 -0.71 8.15
N LEU A 118 10.44 -0.99 7.61
CA LEU A 118 11.59 -1.39 8.41
C LEU A 118 12.01 -0.30 9.42
N MET A 119 11.92 0.96 9.02
CA MET A 119 12.22 2.11 9.89
C MET A 119 11.05 2.51 10.79
N GLY A 120 9.86 2.00 10.55
CA GLY A 120 8.61 2.45 11.19
C GLY A 120 8.64 2.38 12.72
N GLY A 121 9.11 1.28 13.28
CA GLY A 121 9.23 1.13 14.72
C GLY A 121 10.12 2.20 15.34
N LYS A 122 11.30 2.44 14.75
CA LYS A 122 12.24 3.47 15.19
C LYS A 122 11.68 4.88 15.03
N LEU A 123 11.01 5.15 13.91
CA LEU A 123 10.34 6.43 13.65
C LEU A 123 9.27 6.75 14.71
N ILE A 124 8.41 5.78 15.02
CA ILE A 124 7.34 5.93 16.02
C ILE A 124 7.91 6.18 17.41
N THR A 125 9.01 5.49 17.80
CA THR A 125 9.65 5.69 19.10
C THR A 125 10.35 7.04 19.23
N LEU A 126 10.96 7.54 18.16
CA LEU A 126 11.66 8.83 18.15
C LEU A 126 10.72 10.04 18.03
N THR A 127 9.50 9.85 17.50
CA THR A 127 8.56 10.93 17.25
C THR A 127 7.22 10.68 17.95
N SER A 128 6.24 10.23 17.18
CA SER A 128 4.93 9.80 17.68
C SER A 128 4.19 9.02 16.58
N GLN A 129 3.18 8.24 16.95
CA GLN A 129 2.29 7.59 15.98
C GLN A 129 1.59 8.60 15.07
N ARG A 130 1.19 9.74 15.62
CA ARG A 130 0.56 10.83 14.86
C ARG A 130 1.52 11.41 13.82
N PHE A 131 2.77 11.61 14.19
CA PHE A 131 3.80 12.09 13.27
C PHE A 131 4.04 11.06 12.15
N ALA A 132 4.31 9.81 12.52
CA ALA A 132 4.62 8.74 11.58
C ALA A 132 3.44 8.36 10.66
N GLY A 133 2.19 8.55 11.09
CA GLY A 133 1.01 8.31 10.27
C GLY A 133 0.57 9.52 9.46
N ALA A 134 0.16 10.61 10.13
CA ALA A 134 -0.49 11.72 9.47
C ALA A 134 0.49 12.73 8.87
N TYR A 135 1.48 13.22 9.65
CA TYR A 135 2.38 14.26 9.13
C TYR A 135 3.28 13.75 8.01
N LEU A 136 3.86 12.54 8.14
CA LEU A 136 4.64 11.95 7.05
C LEU A 136 3.74 11.68 5.84
N GLY A 137 2.51 11.20 6.04
CA GLY A 137 1.56 11.01 4.95
C GLY A 137 1.27 12.28 4.17
N ILE A 138 1.07 13.42 4.88
CA ILE A 138 0.88 14.74 4.26
C ILE A 138 2.14 15.16 3.51
N THR A 139 3.31 15.10 4.15
CA THR A 139 4.59 15.53 3.54
C THR A 139 4.90 14.72 2.29
N GLY A 140 4.78 13.39 2.36
CA GLY A 140 5.01 12.51 1.21
C GLY A 140 4.08 12.82 0.04
N CYS A 141 2.80 13.05 0.32
CA CYS A 141 1.81 13.40 -0.68
C CYS A 141 2.11 14.75 -1.36
N VAL A 142 2.44 15.78 -0.57
CA VAL A 142 2.77 17.11 -1.11
C VAL A 142 4.01 17.05 -2.01
N VAL A 143 5.08 16.36 -1.56
CA VAL A 143 6.28 16.19 -2.37
C VAL A 143 5.96 15.43 -3.66
N PHE A 144 5.21 14.34 -3.57
CA PHE A 144 4.83 13.57 -4.76
C PHE A 144 3.99 14.40 -5.73
N PHE A 145 3.02 15.18 -5.24
CA PHE A 145 2.22 16.07 -6.07
C PHE A 145 3.08 17.11 -6.80
N VAL A 146 4.05 17.74 -6.10
CA VAL A 146 5.00 18.67 -6.72
C VAL A 146 5.84 17.97 -7.79
N CYS A 147 6.31 16.75 -7.53
CA CYS A 147 7.04 15.97 -8.53
C CYS A 147 6.20 15.70 -9.80
N ILE A 148 4.89 15.46 -9.65
CA ILE A 148 3.97 15.28 -10.80
C ILE A 148 3.86 16.57 -11.61
N LEU A 149 3.81 17.75 -10.95
CA LEU A 149 3.71 19.04 -11.64
C LEU A 149 4.97 19.38 -12.45
N ILE A 150 6.16 18.92 -12.00
CA ILE A 150 7.42 19.08 -12.74
C ILE A 150 7.40 18.27 -14.06
N TYR A 151 6.57 17.24 -14.13
CA TYR A 151 6.34 16.41 -15.32
C TYR A 151 7.64 15.76 -15.89
N ASN A 152 8.58 15.45 -15.01
CA ASN A 152 9.81 14.74 -15.36
C ASN A 152 9.75 13.31 -14.79
N PRO A 153 9.86 12.24 -15.59
CA PRO A 153 9.73 10.87 -15.14
C PRO A 153 10.67 10.51 -13.97
N TYR A 154 11.90 10.95 -14.00
CA TYR A 154 12.89 10.64 -12.96
C TYR A 154 12.58 11.35 -11.64
N VAL A 155 12.06 12.58 -11.72
CA VAL A 155 11.58 13.33 -10.56
C VAL A 155 10.33 12.66 -9.97
N ILE A 156 9.43 12.17 -10.83
CA ILE A 156 8.24 11.43 -10.41
C ILE A 156 8.62 10.10 -9.74
N LEU A 157 9.63 9.37 -10.24
CA LEU A 157 10.16 8.16 -9.59
C LEU A 157 10.62 8.44 -8.16
N PHE A 158 11.37 9.53 -7.95
CA PHE A 158 11.74 9.98 -6.61
C PHE A 158 10.50 10.30 -5.76
N GLY A 159 9.52 10.99 -6.34
CA GLY A 159 8.26 11.31 -5.68
C GLY A 159 7.49 10.07 -5.22
N ILE A 160 7.40 9.03 -6.08
CA ILE A 160 6.78 7.73 -5.74
C ILE A 160 7.52 7.06 -4.58
N LEU A 161 8.85 6.95 -4.66
CA LEU A 161 9.67 6.36 -3.62
C LEU A 161 9.51 7.07 -2.28
N PHE A 162 9.57 8.39 -2.29
CA PHE A 162 9.44 9.22 -1.09
C PHE A 162 8.04 9.15 -0.49
N PHE A 163 7.00 9.18 -1.33
CA PHE A 163 5.61 9.04 -0.90
C PHE A 163 5.36 7.66 -0.29
N ALA A 164 5.84 6.60 -0.93
CA ALA A 164 5.74 5.23 -0.41
C ALA A 164 6.43 5.09 0.95
N PHE A 165 7.65 5.63 1.10
CA PHE A 165 8.37 5.67 2.37
C PHE A 165 7.57 6.37 3.46
N CYS A 166 7.05 7.56 3.18
CA CYS A 166 6.30 8.37 4.13
C CYS A 166 4.95 7.73 4.53
N SER A 167 4.28 7.03 3.60
CA SER A 167 2.98 6.41 3.81
C SER A 167 3.05 4.99 4.39
N ALA A 168 4.21 4.34 4.38
CA ALA A 168 4.39 2.92 4.72
C ALA A 168 3.79 2.52 6.09
N ASN A 169 3.84 3.40 7.07
CA ASN A 169 3.37 3.13 8.43
C ASN A 169 1.92 3.58 8.68
N PHE A 170 1.26 4.18 7.68
CA PHE A 170 -0.10 4.69 7.84
C PHE A 170 -1.08 3.57 8.23
N TYR A 171 -1.07 2.45 7.52
CA TYR A 171 -1.97 1.33 7.75
C TYR A 171 -1.81 0.67 9.13
N PRO A 172 -0.61 0.28 9.59
CA PRO A 172 -0.41 -0.24 10.94
C PRO A 172 -0.87 0.71 12.04
N ILE A 173 -0.66 2.02 11.83
CA ILE A 173 -1.07 3.05 12.78
C ILE A 173 -2.60 3.18 12.82
N VAL A 174 -3.28 3.16 11.68
CA VAL A 174 -4.74 3.18 11.60
C VAL A 174 -5.34 2.00 12.34
N ILE A 175 -4.83 0.78 12.10
CA ILE A 175 -5.27 -0.42 12.82
C ILE A 175 -5.07 -0.26 14.33
N ARG A 176 -3.90 0.21 14.76
CA ARG A 176 -3.60 0.39 16.18
C ARG A 176 -4.55 1.39 16.85
N TYR A 177 -4.86 2.51 16.20
CA TYR A 177 -5.85 3.46 16.71
C TYR A 177 -7.25 2.85 16.77
N ALA A 178 -7.67 2.13 15.76
CA ALA A 178 -8.98 1.47 15.74
C ALA A 178 -9.11 0.47 16.89
N LEU A 179 -8.11 -0.40 17.08
CA LEU A 179 -8.11 -1.39 18.17
C LEU A 179 -8.09 -0.75 19.56
N SER A 180 -7.52 0.46 19.71
CA SER A 180 -7.57 1.19 20.99
C SER A 180 -8.92 1.85 21.30
N GLN A 181 -9.82 1.92 20.32
CA GLN A 181 -11.13 2.61 20.44
C GLN A 181 -12.32 1.66 20.38
N THR A 182 -12.09 0.37 20.21
CA THR A 182 -13.15 -0.64 20.12
C THR A 182 -13.62 -1.08 21.49
N SER A 183 -14.95 -1.33 21.61
CA SER A 183 -15.57 -2.07 22.72
C SER A 183 -15.82 -3.54 22.34
N GLU A 184 -15.60 -3.93 21.09
CA GLU A 184 -15.73 -5.30 20.58
C GLU A 184 -14.46 -6.11 20.80
N SER A 185 -14.51 -7.43 20.47
CA SER A 185 -13.31 -8.27 20.51
C SER A 185 -12.26 -7.78 19.48
N ILE A 186 -11.00 -7.90 19.84
CA ILE A 186 -9.87 -7.52 18.97
C ILE A 186 -9.95 -8.25 17.62
N ASN A 187 -10.32 -9.54 17.66
CA ASN A 187 -10.42 -10.39 16.48
C ASN A 187 -11.51 -9.91 15.52
N THR A 188 -12.70 -9.58 16.02
CA THR A 188 -13.81 -9.07 15.22
C THR A 188 -13.47 -7.71 14.61
N THR A 189 -12.93 -6.80 15.41
CA THR A 189 -12.51 -5.46 14.94
C THR A 189 -11.43 -5.56 13.87
N ALA A 190 -10.40 -6.38 14.09
CA ALA A 190 -9.33 -6.58 13.12
C ALA A 190 -9.84 -7.17 11.80
N SER A 191 -10.73 -8.18 11.87
CA SER A 191 -11.33 -8.79 10.68
C SER A 191 -12.16 -7.78 9.88
N ASN A 192 -12.98 -6.98 10.54
CA ASN A 192 -13.77 -5.93 9.91
C ASN A 192 -12.89 -4.88 9.22
N LEU A 193 -11.82 -4.43 9.90
CA LEU A 193 -10.87 -3.47 9.34
C LEU A 193 -10.16 -4.03 8.10
N VAL A 194 -9.64 -5.25 8.19
CA VAL A 194 -8.96 -5.89 7.06
C VAL A 194 -9.90 -6.02 5.86
N THR A 195 -11.15 -6.42 6.08
CA THR A 195 -12.17 -6.53 5.02
C THR A 195 -12.40 -5.19 4.33
N MET A 196 -12.60 -4.11 5.10
CA MET A 196 -12.79 -2.77 4.54
C MET A 196 -11.56 -2.30 3.76
N CYS A 197 -10.36 -2.54 4.28
CA CYS A 197 -9.11 -2.18 3.63
C CYS A 197 -8.92 -2.94 2.31
N MET A 198 -9.17 -4.25 2.29
CA MET A 198 -9.06 -5.07 1.09
C MET A 198 -10.08 -4.67 0.02
N ALA A 199 -11.28 -4.23 0.43
CA ALA A 199 -12.23 -3.64 -0.52
C ALA A 199 -11.64 -2.40 -1.22
N GLY A 200 -10.87 -1.56 -0.52
CA GLY A 200 -10.15 -0.43 -1.12
C GLY A 200 -9.13 -0.86 -2.17
N PHE A 201 -8.34 -1.88 -1.84
CA PHE A 201 -7.35 -2.46 -2.77
C PHE A 201 -7.98 -2.99 -4.06
N LEU A 202 -9.18 -3.57 -3.97
CA LEU A 202 -9.91 -4.10 -5.12
C LEU A 202 -10.61 -3.00 -5.93
N ILE A 203 -11.30 -2.08 -5.25
CA ILE A 203 -12.15 -1.07 -5.88
C ILE A 203 -11.33 0.09 -6.47
N GLY A 204 -10.26 0.50 -5.79
CA GLY A 204 -9.42 1.63 -6.21
C GLY A 204 -8.89 1.50 -7.64
N PRO A 205 -8.14 0.44 -7.96
CA PRO A 205 -7.65 0.21 -9.32
C PRO A 205 -8.74 0.10 -10.38
N ALA A 206 -9.90 -0.50 -10.04
CA ALA A 206 -11.03 -0.61 -10.95
C ALA A 206 -11.63 0.77 -11.32
N ILE A 207 -11.76 1.68 -10.35
CA ILE A 207 -12.22 3.06 -10.60
C ILE A 207 -11.24 3.79 -11.53
N VAL A 208 -9.92 3.67 -11.28
CA VAL A 208 -8.90 4.28 -12.12
C VAL A 208 -8.92 3.67 -13.52
N GLY A 209 -9.06 2.35 -13.64
CA GLY A 209 -9.18 1.69 -14.93
C GLY A 209 -10.34 2.20 -15.78
N TYR A 210 -11.50 2.44 -15.15
CA TYR A 210 -12.66 3.02 -15.84
C TYR A 210 -12.42 4.48 -16.26
N SER A 211 -11.87 5.31 -15.37
CA SER A 211 -11.67 6.74 -15.61
C SER A 211 -10.44 7.07 -16.47
N ALA A 212 -9.46 6.17 -16.54
CA ALA A 212 -8.20 6.40 -17.26
C ALA A 212 -8.38 6.60 -18.77
N SER A 213 -9.44 6.02 -19.35
CA SER A 213 -9.74 6.19 -20.78
C SER A 213 -10.22 7.61 -21.14
N THR A 214 -10.85 8.32 -20.20
CA THR A 214 -11.42 9.65 -20.39
C THR A 214 -10.57 10.76 -19.79
N LEU A 215 -10.00 10.54 -18.62
CA LEU A 215 -9.29 11.56 -17.84
C LEU A 215 -7.75 11.45 -17.96
N GLY A 216 -7.23 10.31 -18.45
CA GLY A 216 -5.80 10.00 -18.42
C GLY A 216 -5.32 9.56 -17.03
N LEU A 217 -4.16 8.88 -16.99
CA LEU A 217 -3.62 8.36 -15.73
C LEU A 217 -3.01 9.46 -14.87
N THR A 218 -2.35 10.46 -15.48
CA THR A 218 -1.77 11.59 -14.74
C THR A 218 -2.81 12.33 -13.91
N PHE A 219 -3.98 12.61 -14.46
CA PHE A 219 -5.05 13.31 -13.74
C PHE A 219 -5.64 12.42 -12.62
N ASN A 220 -5.78 11.13 -12.86
CA ASN A 220 -6.23 10.18 -11.82
C ASN A 220 -5.26 10.14 -10.63
N VAL A 221 -3.94 10.18 -10.87
CA VAL A 221 -2.92 10.21 -9.80
C VAL A 221 -2.96 11.56 -9.05
N GLN A 222 -3.24 12.66 -9.71
CA GLN A 222 -3.44 13.96 -9.05
C GLN A 222 -4.68 13.95 -8.13
N ILE A 223 -5.80 13.37 -8.58
CA ILE A 223 -7.00 13.16 -7.74
C ILE A 223 -6.64 12.28 -6.54
N LEU A 224 -5.88 11.22 -6.75
CA LEU A 224 -5.43 10.33 -5.67
C LEU A 224 -4.63 11.09 -4.61
N CYS A 225 -3.72 11.98 -5.01
CA CYS A 225 -2.98 12.83 -4.08
C CYS A 225 -3.93 13.72 -3.26
N PHE A 226 -4.96 14.30 -3.89
CA PHE A 226 -5.94 15.10 -3.17
C PHE A 226 -6.74 14.27 -2.14
N ILE A 227 -7.22 13.10 -2.55
CA ILE A 227 -7.94 12.16 -1.66
C ILE A 227 -7.03 11.74 -0.50
N TRP A 228 -5.76 11.42 -0.78
CA TRP A 228 -4.79 11.07 0.24
C TRP A 228 -4.51 12.20 1.22
N LEU A 229 -4.38 13.42 0.74
CA LEU A 229 -4.18 14.59 1.59
C LEU A 229 -5.35 14.77 2.56
N CYS A 230 -6.59 14.70 2.04
CA CYS A 230 -7.80 14.74 2.86
C CYS A 230 -7.82 13.60 3.90
N ASN A 231 -7.44 12.39 3.50
CA ASN A 231 -7.36 11.22 4.37
C ASN A 231 -6.37 11.43 5.53
N SER A 232 -5.17 11.93 5.22
CA SER A 232 -4.13 12.18 6.23
C SER A 232 -4.50 13.33 7.17
N LEU A 233 -5.13 14.39 6.67
CA LEU A 233 -5.65 15.50 7.47
C LEU A 233 -6.79 15.04 8.39
N ALA A 234 -7.70 14.20 7.89
CA ALA A 234 -8.79 13.64 8.66
C ALA A 234 -8.26 12.74 9.79
N LEU A 235 -7.26 11.89 9.51
CA LEU A 235 -6.59 11.09 10.53
C LEU A 235 -5.93 11.99 11.60
N LEU A 236 -5.25 13.05 11.18
CA LEU A 236 -4.62 14.00 12.09
C LEU A 236 -5.65 14.66 13.02
N TRP A 237 -6.80 15.06 12.48
CA TRP A 237 -7.88 15.68 13.26
C TRP A 237 -8.53 14.70 14.24
N THR A 238 -8.81 13.48 13.78
CA THR A 238 -9.42 12.43 14.61
C THR A 238 -8.52 12.04 15.77
N THR A 239 -7.21 11.89 15.53
CA THR A 239 -6.25 11.46 16.54
C THR A 239 -5.90 12.55 17.55
N ARG A 240 -6.21 13.83 17.28
CA ARG A 240 -6.07 14.92 18.27
C ARG A 240 -6.94 14.74 19.51
N LYS A 241 -8.06 14.02 19.36
CA LYS A 241 -9.04 13.81 20.44
C LYS A 241 -8.78 12.53 21.25
N ILE A 242 -7.81 11.73 20.85
CA ILE A 242 -7.50 10.41 21.43
C ILE A 242 -6.30 10.46 22.39
N VAL A 243 -5.58 11.57 22.43
CA VAL A 243 -4.39 11.81 23.31
C VAL A 243 -4.77 12.64 24.51
#